data_e200890a5f7ca6db3fdb65c8388541e8
#
_entry.id   e200890a5f7ca6db3fdb65c8388541e8
#
_cell.length_a   1.000
_cell.length_b   1.000
_cell.length_c   1.000
_cell.angle_alpha   90.00
_cell.angle_beta   90.00
_cell.angle_gamma   90.00
#
_symmetry.space_group_name_H-M   'P 1'
#
loop_
_entity.id
_entity.type
_entity.pdbx_description
1 polymer ?
#
loop_
_entity_poly.entity_id
_entity_poly.type
_entity_poly.pdbx_seq_one_letter_code
_entity_poly.pdbx_strand_id
1 'polypeptide(L)'
;MHALLDLVEADRVQQCGQILGDAKARADAVHAQAHADARSRMRLAFDDQRQRRREQIAAAQARLATQRRLHEQQRTAALLRLAWDQLPGELLALWQQPASRAAWIGHVLASARARMPRGSWHLVHAPAWPAEEQHALAQTLVAESGAAPMFDADATITAGLKVLANGNAIDGTLAGLLADRLAIEARLLRQLESAP
;
A
#
# COMPACT_ATOMS: atom_id res chain seq x y z
N MET A 1 11.14 103.60 -28.39
CA MET A 1 12.12 102.72 -27.71
C MET A 1 11.46 101.77 -26.71
N HIS A 2 10.38 102.13 -25.99
CA HIS A 2 9.68 101.24 -25.03
C HIS A 2 9.00 100.03 -25.68
N ALA A 3 8.36 100.20 -26.80
CA ALA A 3 7.65 99.11 -27.51
C ALA A 3 8.57 97.92 -27.89
N LEU A 4 9.81 98.15 -28.17
CA LEU A 4 10.83 97.07 -28.43
C LEU A 4 11.25 96.34 -27.16
N LEU A 5 11.38 97.06 -26.05
CA LEU A 5 11.68 96.43 -24.73
C LEU A 5 10.51 95.55 -24.23
N ASP A 6 9.29 96.04 -24.39
CA ASP A 6 8.07 95.33 -24.07
C ASP A 6 7.93 94.03 -24.90
N LEU A 7 8.27 94.07 -26.18
CA LEU A 7 8.25 92.90 -27.05
C LEU A 7 9.30 91.86 -26.66
N VAL A 8 10.51 92.31 -26.33
CA VAL A 8 11.59 91.41 -25.86
C VAL A 8 11.25 90.76 -24.49
N GLU A 9 10.62 91.58 -23.63
CA GLU A 9 10.17 91.05 -22.30
C GLU A 9 9.06 90.01 -22.44
N ALA A 10 8.10 90.28 -23.33
CA ALA A 10 7.02 89.34 -23.64
C ALA A 10 7.56 88.03 -24.28
N ASP A 11 8.49 88.14 -25.19
CA ASP A 11 9.13 86.91 -25.76
C ASP A 11 9.95 86.14 -24.77
N ARG A 12 10.68 86.81 -23.87
CA ARG A 12 11.44 86.19 -22.79
C ARG A 12 10.49 85.42 -21.83
N VAL A 13 9.37 86.08 -21.45
CA VAL A 13 8.38 85.42 -20.56
C VAL A 13 7.76 84.20 -21.23
N GLN A 14 7.47 84.30 -22.55
CA GLN A 14 6.94 83.19 -23.31
C GLN A 14 7.96 82.03 -23.39
N GLN A 15 9.20 82.35 -23.75
CA GLN A 15 10.26 81.29 -23.83
C GLN A 15 10.55 80.64 -22.45
N CYS A 16 10.63 81.42 -21.36
CA CYS A 16 10.76 80.93 -20.05
C CYS A 16 9.58 79.98 -19.64
N GLY A 17 8.36 80.44 -20.00
CA GLY A 17 7.14 79.63 -19.79
C GLY A 17 7.17 78.33 -20.55
N GLN A 18 7.63 78.27 -21.76
CA GLN A 18 7.80 77.09 -22.59
C GLN A 18 8.85 76.15 -21.97
N ILE A 19 10.04 76.64 -21.61
CA ILE A 19 11.11 75.87 -21.01
C ILE A 19 10.66 75.24 -19.70
N LEU A 20 9.98 75.98 -18.82
CA LEU A 20 9.45 75.48 -17.54
C LEU A 20 8.33 74.44 -17.77
N GLY A 21 7.45 74.70 -18.76
CA GLY A 21 6.42 73.77 -19.17
C GLY A 21 6.98 72.43 -19.66
N ASP A 22 7.96 72.48 -20.55
CA ASP A 22 8.66 71.33 -21.05
C ASP A 22 9.45 70.55 -19.95
N ALA A 23 10.13 71.28 -19.08
CA ALA A 23 10.85 70.69 -17.97
C ALA A 23 9.90 69.98 -17.01
N LYS A 24 8.74 70.57 -16.68
CA LYS A 24 7.70 69.96 -15.87
C LYS A 24 7.11 68.71 -16.54
N ALA A 25 6.77 68.76 -17.81
CA ALA A 25 6.26 67.65 -18.56
C ALA A 25 7.25 66.47 -18.59
N ARG A 26 8.54 66.74 -18.77
CA ARG A 26 9.61 65.72 -18.68
C ARG A 26 9.72 65.14 -17.28
N ALA A 27 9.67 65.95 -16.23
CA ALA A 27 9.71 65.48 -14.86
C ALA A 27 8.50 64.57 -14.53
N ASP A 28 7.28 64.97 -14.94
CA ASP A 28 6.07 64.20 -14.75
C ASP A 28 6.13 62.87 -15.53
N ALA A 29 6.68 62.87 -16.75
CA ALA A 29 6.89 61.63 -17.51
C ALA A 29 7.87 60.67 -16.83
N VAL A 30 8.98 61.17 -16.28
CA VAL A 30 9.95 60.37 -15.54
C VAL A 30 9.32 59.77 -14.26
N HIS A 31 8.55 60.57 -13.53
CA HIS A 31 7.82 60.07 -12.37
C HIS A 31 6.79 59.00 -12.72
N ALA A 32 6.00 59.23 -13.77
CA ALA A 32 5.02 58.27 -14.25
C ALA A 32 5.68 56.92 -14.64
N GLN A 33 6.79 57.00 -15.38
CA GLN A 33 7.56 55.83 -15.76
C GLN A 33 8.13 55.10 -14.54
N ALA A 34 8.74 55.83 -13.61
CA ALA A 34 9.31 55.21 -12.36
C ALA A 34 8.23 54.51 -11.55
N HIS A 35 7.04 55.09 -11.43
CA HIS A 35 5.90 54.46 -10.77
C HIS A 35 5.39 53.22 -11.52
N ALA A 36 5.35 53.23 -12.84
CA ALA A 36 4.97 52.08 -13.64
C ALA A 36 5.97 50.92 -13.46
N ASP A 37 7.27 51.24 -13.52
CA ASP A 37 8.34 50.26 -13.31
C ASP A 37 8.33 49.68 -11.86
N ALA A 38 8.13 50.51 -10.86
CA ALA A 38 8.01 50.08 -9.47
C ALA A 38 6.82 49.12 -9.29
N ARG A 39 5.64 49.44 -9.85
CA ARG A 39 4.47 48.57 -9.81
C ARG A 39 4.72 47.27 -10.55
N SER A 40 5.38 47.27 -11.68
CA SER A 40 5.73 46.07 -12.45
C SER A 40 6.67 45.14 -11.64
N ARG A 41 7.75 45.70 -11.09
CA ARG A 41 8.68 44.95 -10.22
C ARG A 41 8.00 44.35 -8.99
N MET A 42 7.11 45.11 -8.38
CA MET A 42 6.36 44.65 -7.22
C MET A 42 5.44 43.46 -7.58
N ARG A 43 4.72 43.53 -8.71
CA ARG A 43 3.88 42.41 -9.19
C ARG A 43 4.72 41.17 -9.44
N LEU A 44 5.83 41.25 -10.14
CA LEU A 44 6.74 40.16 -10.41
C LEU A 44 7.25 39.53 -9.07
N ALA A 45 7.65 40.34 -8.12
CA ALA A 45 8.12 39.89 -6.83
C ALA A 45 7.01 39.14 -6.02
N PHE A 46 5.76 39.64 -6.07
CA PHE A 46 4.62 38.96 -5.45
C PHE A 46 4.28 37.63 -6.14
N ASP A 47 4.33 37.59 -7.46
CA ASP A 47 4.04 36.35 -8.21
C ASP A 47 5.11 35.32 -7.98
N ASP A 48 6.39 35.69 -7.98
CA ASP A 48 7.50 34.80 -7.60
C ASP A 48 7.36 34.27 -6.16
N GLN A 49 7.03 35.15 -5.21
CA GLN A 49 6.82 34.75 -3.83
C GLN A 49 5.60 33.79 -3.66
N ARG A 50 4.51 34.04 -4.41
CA ARG A 50 3.35 33.14 -4.44
C ARG A 50 3.72 31.77 -5.02
N GLN A 51 4.49 31.76 -6.10
CA GLN A 51 4.95 30.53 -6.72
C GLN A 51 5.84 29.72 -5.77
N ARG A 52 6.84 30.34 -5.15
CA ARG A 52 7.70 29.67 -4.15
C ARG A 52 6.89 29.11 -2.98
N ARG A 53 5.89 29.84 -2.50
CA ARG A 53 5.01 29.35 -1.42
C ARG A 53 4.21 28.14 -1.86
N ARG A 54 3.65 28.13 -3.08
CA ARG A 54 2.92 26.97 -3.63
C ARG A 54 3.83 25.75 -3.72
N GLU A 55 5.05 25.91 -4.19
CA GLU A 55 6.04 24.84 -4.28
C GLU A 55 6.42 24.27 -2.90
N GLN A 56 6.62 25.13 -1.91
CA GLN A 56 6.89 24.71 -0.54
C GLN A 56 5.72 23.92 0.05
N ILE A 57 4.49 24.36 -0.14
CA ILE A 57 3.28 23.66 0.32
C ILE A 57 3.17 22.29 -0.37
N ALA A 58 3.32 22.26 -1.69
CA ALA A 58 3.26 21.00 -2.45
C ALA A 58 4.35 20.01 -2.00
N ALA A 59 5.57 20.49 -1.77
CA ALA A 59 6.66 19.66 -1.26
C ALA A 59 6.37 19.13 0.17
N ALA A 60 5.82 19.97 1.04
CA ALA A 60 5.43 19.55 2.40
C ALA A 60 4.31 18.51 2.37
N GLN A 61 3.30 18.68 1.53
CA GLN A 61 2.20 17.74 1.34
C GLN A 61 2.72 16.39 0.79
N ALA A 62 3.61 16.41 -0.19
CA ALA A 62 4.22 15.20 -0.74
C ALA A 62 5.04 14.43 0.31
N ARG A 63 5.83 15.14 1.14
CA ARG A 63 6.57 14.54 2.26
C ARG A 63 5.63 13.88 3.27
N LEU A 64 4.55 14.57 3.66
CA LEU A 64 3.57 14.05 4.60
C LEU A 64 2.87 12.80 4.05
N ALA A 65 2.47 12.82 2.77
CA ALA A 65 1.87 11.67 2.11
C ALA A 65 2.81 10.45 2.06
N THR A 66 4.10 10.69 1.82
CA THR A 66 5.13 9.65 1.84
C THR A 66 5.33 9.07 3.25
N GLN A 67 5.40 9.93 4.27
CA GLN A 67 5.54 9.49 5.66
C GLN A 67 4.33 8.65 6.13
N ARG A 68 3.11 9.07 5.79
CA ARG A 68 1.89 8.31 6.10
C ARG A 68 1.93 6.91 5.45
N ARG A 69 2.23 6.83 4.16
CA ARG A 69 2.36 5.53 3.47
C ARG A 69 3.42 4.64 4.09
N LEU A 70 4.58 5.19 4.43
CA LEU A 70 5.64 4.43 5.09
C LEU A 70 5.19 3.89 6.45
N HIS A 71 4.53 4.73 7.24
CA HIS A 71 4.00 4.32 8.54
C HIS A 71 2.96 3.20 8.42
N GLU A 72 2.03 3.31 7.47
CA GLU A 72 1.04 2.27 7.17
C GLU A 72 1.69 0.96 6.75
N GLN A 73 2.70 1.02 5.86
CA GLN A 73 3.46 -0.16 5.45
C GLN A 73 4.20 -0.81 6.61
N GLN A 74 4.84 -0.02 7.47
CA GLN A 74 5.52 -0.53 8.66
C GLN A 74 4.55 -1.21 9.64
N ARG A 75 3.38 -0.59 9.87
CA ARG A 75 2.32 -1.17 10.70
C ARG A 75 1.82 -2.50 10.13
N THR A 76 1.52 -2.55 8.85
CA THR A 76 1.08 -3.76 8.16
C THR A 76 2.14 -4.86 8.24
N ALA A 77 3.41 -4.54 7.99
CA ALA A 77 4.51 -5.49 8.10
C ALA A 77 4.68 -6.02 9.53
N ALA A 78 4.50 -5.18 10.55
CA ALA A 78 4.56 -5.61 11.95
C ALA A 78 3.41 -6.58 12.30
N LEU A 79 2.18 -6.30 11.85
CA LEU A 79 1.03 -7.17 12.04
C LEU A 79 1.21 -8.52 11.34
N LEU A 80 1.73 -8.53 10.11
CA LEU A 80 2.02 -9.77 9.39
C LEU A 80 3.09 -10.61 10.11
N ARG A 81 4.15 -9.99 10.65
CA ARG A 81 5.15 -10.71 11.44
C ARG A 81 4.51 -11.36 12.67
N LEU A 82 3.72 -10.59 13.43
CA LEU A 82 3.02 -11.14 14.62
C LEU A 82 2.11 -12.30 14.24
N ALA A 83 1.36 -12.18 13.14
CA ALA A 83 0.52 -13.26 12.64
C ALA A 83 1.33 -14.50 12.28
N TRP A 84 2.48 -14.36 11.63
CA TRP A 84 3.37 -15.45 11.28
C TRP A 84 3.96 -16.15 12.51
N ASP A 85 4.32 -15.41 13.56
CA ASP A 85 4.85 -15.96 14.80
C ASP A 85 3.80 -16.77 15.56
N GLN A 86 2.52 -16.37 15.48
CA GLN A 86 1.41 -17.02 16.19
C GLN A 86 0.75 -18.15 15.39
N LEU A 87 0.71 -18.06 14.07
CA LEU A 87 -0.05 -18.96 13.20
C LEU A 87 0.28 -20.44 13.37
N PRO A 88 1.56 -20.88 13.50
CA PRO A 88 1.86 -22.29 13.72
C PRO A 88 1.31 -22.83 15.05
N GLY A 89 1.37 -22.03 16.10
CA GLY A 89 0.85 -22.39 17.42
C GLY A 89 -0.67 -22.56 17.43
N GLU A 90 -1.37 -21.62 16.80
CA GLU A 90 -2.83 -21.67 16.66
C GLU A 90 -3.29 -22.85 15.82
N LEU A 91 -2.62 -23.14 14.72
CA LEU A 91 -2.92 -24.30 13.88
C LEU A 91 -2.66 -25.61 14.63
N LEU A 92 -1.60 -25.69 15.43
CA LEU A 92 -1.34 -26.85 16.27
C LEU A 92 -2.41 -27.04 17.34
N ALA A 93 -2.86 -25.96 17.98
CA ALA A 93 -3.96 -26.00 18.94
C ALA A 93 -5.27 -26.48 18.30
N LEU A 94 -5.57 -26.06 17.07
CA LEU A 94 -6.71 -26.57 16.30
C LEU A 94 -6.59 -28.06 16.00
N TRP A 95 -5.39 -28.55 15.69
CA TRP A 95 -5.16 -29.98 15.47
C TRP A 95 -5.40 -30.83 16.73
N GLN A 96 -5.12 -30.31 17.91
CA GLN A 96 -5.35 -31.00 19.17
C GLN A 96 -6.85 -31.16 19.52
N GLN A 97 -7.71 -30.29 19.00
CA GLN A 97 -9.15 -30.34 19.21
C GLN A 97 -9.82 -31.35 18.26
N PRO A 98 -10.56 -32.39 18.78
CA PRO A 98 -11.12 -33.42 17.92
C PRO A 98 -12.01 -32.91 16.79
N ALA A 99 -12.90 -31.94 17.08
CA ALA A 99 -13.82 -31.38 16.08
C ALA A 99 -13.06 -30.61 14.97
N SER A 100 -12.08 -29.80 15.35
CA SER A 100 -11.27 -29.03 14.39
C SER A 100 -10.36 -29.95 13.57
N ARG A 101 -9.79 -30.98 14.20
CA ARG A 101 -8.99 -32.01 13.53
C ARG A 101 -9.82 -32.77 12.50
N ALA A 102 -11.04 -33.22 12.86
CA ALA A 102 -11.94 -33.89 11.93
C ALA A 102 -12.28 -33.01 10.71
N ALA A 103 -12.57 -31.71 10.94
CA ALA A 103 -12.81 -30.74 9.86
C ALA A 103 -11.56 -30.57 8.98
N TRP A 104 -10.38 -30.44 9.55
CA TRP A 104 -9.10 -30.34 8.81
C TRP A 104 -8.89 -31.57 7.91
N ILE A 105 -9.00 -32.78 8.47
CA ILE A 105 -8.88 -34.03 7.72
C ILE A 105 -9.92 -34.08 6.61
N GLY A 106 -11.17 -33.70 6.89
CA GLY A 106 -12.25 -33.63 5.91
C GLY A 106 -11.92 -32.73 4.72
N HIS A 107 -11.33 -31.56 4.96
CA HIS A 107 -10.91 -30.64 3.89
C HIS A 107 -9.77 -31.22 3.03
N VAL A 108 -8.77 -31.85 3.67
CA VAL A 108 -7.67 -32.51 2.95
C VAL A 108 -8.20 -33.64 2.05
N LEU A 109 -9.08 -34.48 2.61
CA LEU A 109 -9.68 -35.58 1.85
C LEU A 109 -10.61 -35.09 0.74
N ALA A 110 -11.39 -34.04 0.96
CA ALA A 110 -12.20 -33.40 -0.10
C ALA A 110 -11.33 -32.92 -1.26
N SER A 111 -10.18 -32.28 -0.93
CA SER A 111 -9.19 -31.89 -1.94
C SER A 111 -8.57 -33.09 -2.66
N ALA A 112 -8.31 -34.18 -1.94
CA ALA A 112 -7.82 -35.42 -2.54
C ALA A 112 -8.85 -36.06 -3.47
N ARG A 113 -10.10 -36.14 -3.06
CA ARG A 113 -11.20 -36.65 -3.91
C ARG A 113 -11.37 -35.87 -5.20
N ALA A 114 -11.18 -34.57 -5.15
CA ALA A 114 -11.34 -33.69 -6.32
C ALA A 114 -10.18 -33.78 -7.31
N ARG A 115 -8.97 -34.15 -6.86
CA ARG A 115 -7.73 -34.02 -7.66
C ARG A 115 -6.97 -35.32 -7.90
N MET A 116 -7.25 -36.35 -7.11
CA MET A 116 -6.52 -37.63 -7.16
C MET A 116 -7.39 -38.73 -7.72
N PRO A 117 -6.78 -39.73 -8.38
CA PRO A 117 -7.51 -40.91 -8.85
C PRO A 117 -8.10 -41.70 -7.67
N ARG A 118 -9.23 -42.37 -7.92
CA ARG A 118 -9.83 -43.30 -6.96
C ARG A 118 -8.95 -44.53 -6.84
N GLY A 119 -8.85 -45.07 -5.62
CA GLY A 119 -8.06 -46.27 -5.37
C GLY A 119 -7.53 -46.31 -3.94
N SER A 120 -6.54 -47.14 -3.69
CA SER A 120 -5.87 -47.19 -2.39
C SER A 120 -5.01 -45.95 -2.19
N TRP A 121 -5.30 -45.21 -1.15
CA TRP A 121 -4.54 -44.04 -0.73
C TRP A 121 -3.56 -44.41 0.38
N HIS A 122 -2.39 -43.78 0.35
CA HIS A 122 -1.42 -43.85 1.41
C HIS A 122 -1.46 -42.53 2.19
N LEU A 123 -1.84 -42.60 3.47
CA LEU A 123 -1.97 -41.46 4.36
C LEU A 123 -0.79 -41.45 5.33
N VAL A 124 0.09 -40.45 5.15
CA VAL A 124 1.21 -40.22 6.07
C VAL A 124 0.80 -39.11 7.03
N HIS A 125 0.86 -39.36 8.34
CA HIS A 125 0.22 -38.50 9.31
C HIS A 125 1.08 -38.22 10.55
N ALA A 126 0.66 -37.22 11.35
CA ALA A 126 1.28 -36.92 12.64
C ALA A 126 1.11 -38.10 13.61
N PRO A 127 2.14 -38.51 14.38
CA PRO A 127 2.06 -39.64 15.34
C PRO A 127 0.98 -39.46 16.41
N ALA A 128 0.67 -38.23 16.79
CA ALA A 128 -0.33 -37.89 17.78
C ALA A 128 -1.80 -38.04 17.30
N TRP A 129 -2.03 -38.53 16.08
CA TRP A 129 -3.40 -38.74 15.62
C TRP A 129 -3.98 -40.04 16.23
N PRO A 130 -5.16 -39.97 16.91
CA PRO A 130 -5.73 -41.11 17.60
C PRO A 130 -6.06 -42.29 16.66
N ALA A 131 -5.72 -43.51 17.07
CA ALA A 131 -5.95 -44.71 16.27
C ALA A 131 -7.44 -45.00 16.02
N GLU A 132 -8.32 -44.60 16.92
CA GLU A 132 -9.77 -44.74 16.76
C GLU A 132 -10.30 -43.89 15.58
N GLU A 133 -9.81 -42.67 15.45
CA GLU A 133 -10.19 -41.77 14.35
C GLU A 133 -9.62 -42.30 13.02
N GLN A 134 -8.40 -42.85 13.02
CA GLN A 134 -7.82 -43.50 11.83
C GLN A 134 -8.67 -44.68 11.37
N HIS A 135 -9.12 -45.51 12.33
CA HIS A 135 -9.94 -46.69 12.05
C HIS A 135 -11.32 -46.31 11.47
N ALA A 136 -11.98 -45.32 12.06
CA ALA A 136 -13.25 -44.78 11.56
C ALA A 136 -13.10 -44.21 10.14
N LEU A 137 -12.02 -43.48 9.86
CA LEU A 137 -11.71 -42.97 8.53
C LEU A 137 -11.43 -44.12 7.55
N ALA A 138 -10.68 -45.15 7.95
CA ALA A 138 -10.43 -46.28 7.08
C ALA A 138 -11.71 -46.96 6.61
N GLN A 139 -12.65 -47.19 7.54
CA GLN A 139 -13.97 -47.75 7.20
C GLN A 139 -14.74 -46.90 6.19
N THR A 140 -14.71 -45.57 6.37
CA THR A 140 -15.35 -44.63 5.43
C THR A 140 -14.73 -44.68 4.06
N LEU A 141 -13.38 -44.68 3.98
CA LEU A 141 -12.68 -44.74 2.69
C LEU A 141 -12.85 -46.08 1.97
N VAL A 142 -12.90 -47.20 2.69
CA VAL A 142 -13.20 -48.50 2.12
C VAL A 142 -14.63 -48.53 1.54
N ALA A 143 -15.60 -48.00 2.27
CA ALA A 143 -16.97 -47.92 1.80
C ALA A 143 -17.11 -47.06 0.53
N GLU A 144 -16.32 -46.01 0.40
CA GLU A 144 -16.36 -45.10 -0.77
C GLU A 144 -15.60 -45.62 -2.00
N SER A 145 -14.41 -46.22 -1.81
CA SER A 145 -13.49 -46.58 -2.89
C SER A 145 -13.35 -48.07 -3.14
N GLY A 146 -13.80 -48.91 -2.21
CA GLY A 146 -13.58 -50.37 -2.20
C GLY A 146 -12.16 -50.81 -1.90
N ALA A 147 -11.25 -49.87 -1.66
CA ALA A 147 -9.83 -50.13 -1.39
C ALA A 147 -9.44 -49.65 0.00
N ALA A 148 -8.69 -50.49 0.72
CA ALA A 148 -8.20 -50.13 2.03
C ALA A 148 -7.06 -49.10 1.95
N PRO A 149 -7.14 -48.00 2.71
CA PRO A 149 -6.05 -47.05 2.81
C PRO A 149 -4.91 -47.62 3.67
N MET A 150 -3.68 -47.14 3.38
CA MET A 150 -2.51 -47.39 4.23
C MET A 150 -2.28 -46.16 5.11
N PHE A 151 -1.94 -46.40 6.39
CA PHE A 151 -1.61 -45.33 7.34
C PHE A 151 -0.17 -45.51 7.84
N ASP A 152 0.64 -44.46 7.70
CA ASP A 152 1.99 -44.39 8.21
C ASP A 152 2.18 -43.16 9.08
N ALA A 153 2.73 -43.35 10.28
CA ALA A 153 3.08 -42.26 11.16
C ALA A 153 4.48 -41.75 10.85
N ASP A 154 4.58 -40.43 10.59
CA ASP A 154 5.85 -39.75 10.34
C ASP A 154 6.14 -38.76 11.48
N ALA A 155 7.23 -39.00 12.20
CA ALA A 155 7.67 -38.16 13.32
C ALA A 155 8.02 -36.70 12.89
N THR A 156 8.24 -36.44 11.63
CA THR A 156 8.51 -35.09 11.11
C THR A 156 7.23 -34.26 10.97
N ILE A 157 6.08 -34.91 10.95
CA ILE A 157 4.77 -34.25 10.85
C ILE A 157 4.27 -33.92 12.25
N THR A 158 4.19 -32.65 12.59
CA THR A 158 3.68 -32.20 13.90
C THR A 158 2.15 -32.15 13.94
N ALA A 159 1.50 -31.84 12.82
CA ALA A 159 0.04 -31.80 12.68
C ALA A 159 -0.36 -31.99 11.22
N GLY A 160 -1.57 -32.54 11.01
CA GLY A 160 -2.11 -32.78 9.67
C GLY A 160 -1.69 -34.12 9.08
N LEU A 161 -1.95 -34.29 7.80
CA LEU A 161 -1.62 -35.48 7.04
C LEU A 161 -1.29 -35.17 5.58
N LYS A 162 -0.54 -36.07 4.93
CA LYS A 162 -0.33 -36.12 3.47
C LYS A 162 -1.13 -37.27 2.90
N VAL A 163 -1.74 -37.04 1.76
CA VAL A 163 -2.40 -38.10 0.97
C VAL A 163 -1.58 -38.35 -0.27
N LEU A 164 -1.17 -39.58 -0.46
CA LEU A 164 -0.35 -40.03 -1.60
C LEU A 164 -1.13 -41.05 -2.43
N ALA A 165 -1.14 -40.91 -3.75
CA ALA A 165 -1.71 -41.90 -4.66
C ALA A 165 -1.09 -41.74 -6.07
N ASN A 166 -0.59 -42.84 -6.63
CA ASN A 166 -0.10 -42.93 -8.03
C ASN A 166 0.88 -41.79 -8.38
N GLY A 167 1.82 -41.49 -7.51
CA GLY A 167 2.81 -40.43 -7.73
C GLY A 167 2.31 -38.99 -7.49
N ASN A 168 1.03 -38.81 -7.14
CA ASN A 168 0.47 -37.52 -6.74
C ASN A 168 0.48 -37.41 -5.23
N ALA A 169 0.65 -36.18 -4.72
CA ALA A 169 0.62 -35.88 -3.30
C ALA A 169 -0.26 -34.65 -3.01
N ILE A 170 -1.05 -34.71 -1.95
CA ILE A 170 -1.71 -33.54 -1.36
C ILE A 170 -1.16 -33.39 0.05
N ASP A 171 -0.49 -32.30 0.28
CA ASP A 171 0.12 -31.97 1.56
C ASP A 171 -0.83 -31.09 2.38
N GLY A 172 -1.53 -31.73 3.32
CA GLY A 172 -2.38 -31.07 4.31
C GLY A 172 -1.72 -31.00 5.69
N THR A 173 -0.39 -31.15 5.79
CA THR A 173 0.34 -30.95 7.03
C THR A 173 0.42 -29.48 7.40
N LEU A 174 0.74 -29.21 8.66
CA LEU A 174 1.02 -27.86 9.13
C LEU A 174 2.06 -27.13 8.24
N ALA A 175 3.15 -27.83 7.92
CA ALA A 175 4.20 -27.30 7.05
C ALA A 175 3.70 -27.04 5.62
N GLY A 176 2.91 -27.99 5.07
CA GLY A 176 2.32 -27.85 3.73
C GLY A 176 1.34 -26.68 3.64
N LEU A 177 0.50 -26.48 4.67
CA LEU A 177 -0.42 -25.34 4.71
C LEU A 177 0.31 -24.01 4.81
N LEU A 178 1.44 -23.94 5.49
CA LEU A 178 2.26 -22.74 5.64
C LEU A 178 3.24 -22.50 4.49
N ALA A 179 3.37 -23.45 3.55
CA ALA A 179 4.35 -23.35 2.45
C ALA A 179 4.06 -22.19 1.49
N ASP A 180 2.77 -21.91 1.20
CA ASP A 180 2.39 -20.80 0.34
C ASP A 180 2.22 -19.49 1.12
N ARG A 181 3.36 -18.95 1.53
CA ARG A 181 3.43 -17.73 2.32
C ARG A 181 2.70 -16.56 1.65
N LEU A 182 2.87 -16.38 0.34
CA LEU A 182 2.30 -15.25 -0.38
C LEU A 182 0.76 -15.31 -0.40
N ALA A 183 0.18 -16.50 -0.61
CA ALA A 183 -1.27 -16.65 -0.58
C ALA A 183 -1.86 -16.40 0.80
N ILE A 184 -1.15 -16.83 1.86
CA ILE A 184 -1.57 -16.60 3.25
C ILE A 184 -1.49 -15.10 3.58
N GLU A 185 -0.38 -14.43 3.29
CA GLU A 185 -0.23 -12.99 3.51
C GLU A 185 -1.29 -12.20 2.77
N ALA A 186 -1.59 -12.55 1.52
CA ALA A 186 -2.66 -11.90 0.75
C ALA A 186 -4.05 -12.10 1.38
N ARG A 187 -4.31 -13.23 2.02
CA ARG A 187 -5.57 -13.46 2.75
C ARG A 187 -5.63 -12.67 4.05
N LEU A 188 -4.53 -12.64 4.81
CA LEU A 188 -4.43 -11.84 6.04
C LEU A 188 -4.61 -10.35 5.78
N LEU A 189 -3.99 -9.83 4.73
CA LEU A 189 -4.16 -8.43 4.31
C LEU A 189 -5.62 -8.10 3.98
N ARG A 190 -6.30 -8.95 3.22
CA ARG A 190 -7.73 -8.75 2.92
C ARG A 190 -8.60 -8.74 4.18
N GLN A 191 -8.29 -9.57 5.18
CA GLN A 191 -9.00 -9.57 6.44
C GLN A 191 -8.75 -8.29 7.25
N LEU A 192 -7.51 -7.77 7.23
CA LEU A 192 -7.17 -6.50 7.88
C LEU A 192 -7.87 -5.30 7.23
N GLU A 193 -8.02 -5.31 5.90
CA GLU A 193 -8.73 -4.27 5.15
C GLU A 193 -10.25 -4.33 5.35
N SER A 194 -10.80 -5.51 5.63
CA SER A 194 -12.24 -5.72 5.85
C SER A 194 -12.67 -5.58 7.31
N ALA A 195 -11.74 -5.49 8.24
CA ALA A 195 -12.02 -5.24 9.65
C ALA A 195 -12.46 -3.77 9.85
N PRO A 196 -13.62 -3.49 10.50
CA PRO A 196 -14.17 -2.15 10.69
C PRO A 196 -13.30 -1.26 11.58
#